data_0c746db538d76c7f2c24b99416d281b8
#
_entry.id   0c746db538d76c7f2c24b99416d281b8
#
_cell.length_a   1.000
_cell.length_b   1.000
_cell.length_c   1.000
_cell.angle_alpha   90.00
_cell.angle_beta   90.00
_cell.angle_gamma   90.00
#
_symmetry.space_group_name_H-M   'P 1'
#
loop_
_entity.id
_entity.type
_entity.pdbx_description
1 polymer ?
#
loop_
_entity_poly.entity_id
_entity_poly.type
_entity_poly.pdbx_seq_one_letter_code
_entity_poly.pdbx_strand_id
1 'polypeptide(L)'
;MWTLINASPDVTAQIRGCEDLQPEAGELRGTPISEILLTNADLDHVLGLFCLREGRKLQVHAPQTVRDTLDAGLNLTPMMNAFCGIAWHEPPAVNFGPIEREDGRRSALEYRALKLPGKPPLFATKERTDGTHSVAYQIVDRDTGGRLLVAPDVAACTETLMQAMRESDAVIFDGTFWSEDELLRLKPGSRTATQMGHVTMADTSLSILRSLQARHKVYTHINNTNPVLSPASPERALVEAAGIVIGRDGLEFVV
;
A
#
# COMPACT_ATOMS: atom_id res chain seq x y z
N MET A 1 13.53 -10.56 -8.83
CA MET A 1 12.08 -10.39 -9.03
C MET A 1 11.57 -9.46 -7.94
N TRP A 2 10.76 -8.47 -8.29
CA TRP A 2 10.22 -7.49 -7.36
C TRP A 2 8.69 -7.58 -7.30
N THR A 3 8.14 -7.47 -6.11
CA THR A 3 6.71 -7.32 -5.87
C THR A 3 6.46 -5.88 -5.43
N LEU A 4 5.66 -5.15 -6.17
CA LEU A 4 5.28 -3.76 -5.87
C LEU A 4 3.98 -3.76 -5.06
N ILE A 5 3.89 -2.95 -4.02
CA ILE A 5 2.66 -2.70 -3.29
C ILE A 5 2.18 -1.29 -3.63
N ASN A 6 1.03 -1.22 -4.28
CA ASN A 6 0.50 -0.04 -4.95
C ASN A 6 1.42 0.52 -6.05
N ALA A 7 0.90 1.40 -6.87
CA ALA A 7 1.62 2.10 -7.92
C ALA A 7 1.21 3.57 -7.91
N SER A 8 1.92 4.38 -7.11
CA SER A 8 1.66 5.82 -7.01
C SER A 8 2.00 6.55 -8.30
N PRO A 9 1.52 7.78 -8.49
CA PRO A 9 1.94 8.64 -9.60
C PRO A 9 3.46 8.83 -9.67
N ASP A 10 4.16 8.71 -8.54
CA ASP A 10 5.61 8.89 -8.41
C ASP A 10 6.43 7.65 -8.78
N VAL A 11 5.78 6.53 -9.11
CA VAL A 11 6.43 5.23 -9.37
C VAL A 11 7.59 5.35 -10.37
N THR A 12 7.46 6.20 -11.39
CA THR A 12 8.52 6.40 -12.39
C THR A 12 9.77 7.04 -11.79
N ALA A 13 9.60 7.99 -10.86
CA ALA A 13 10.72 8.60 -10.15
C ALA A 13 11.37 7.60 -9.18
N GLN A 14 10.56 6.81 -8.48
CA GLN A 14 11.00 5.78 -7.56
C GLN A 14 11.79 4.67 -8.28
N ILE A 15 11.31 4.19 -9.44
CA ILE A 15 12.04 3.23 -10.28
C ILE A 15 13.38 3.82 -10.73
N ARG A 16 13.41 5.08 -11.20
CA ARG A 16 14.66 5.72 -11.63
C ARG A 16 15.66 5.90 -10.50
N GLY A 17 15.20 6.06 -9.27
CA GLY A 17 16.02 6.21 -8.08
C GLY A 17 16.56 4.91 -7.49
N CYS A 18 16.14 3.75 -8.01
CA CYS A 18 16.52 2.42 -7.51
C CYS A 18 17.19 1.61 -8.63
N GLU A 19 18.47 1.29 -8.48
CA GLU A 19 19.23 0.53 -9.49
C GLU A 19 18.64 -0.86 -9.72
N ASP A 20 18.18 -1.51 -8.67
CA ASP A 20 17.59 -2.86 -8.72
C ASP A 20 16.24 -2.92 -9.46
N LEU A 21 15.61 -1.77 -9.69
CA LEU A 21 14.36 -1.66 -10.45
C LEU A 21 14.58 -1.27 -11.91
N GLN A 22 15.83 -1.08 -12.34
CA GLN A 22 16.15 -0.82 -13.74
C GLN A 22 16.06 -2.11 -14.58
N PRO A 23 15.82 -1.98 -15.91
CA PRO A 23 15.91 -3.12 -16.84
C PRO A 23 17.28 -3.79 -16.78
N GLU A 24 17.33 -5.09 -17.01
CA GLU A 24 18.58 -5.82 -17.10
C GLU A 24 19.45 -5.31 -18.26
N ALA A 25 20.76 -5.43 -18.12
CA ALA A 25 21.71 -4.98 -19.13
C ALA A 25 21.42 -5.66 -20.48
N GLY A 26 21.13 -4.85 -21.51
CA GLY A 26 20.79 -5.34 -22.85
C GLY A 26 19.27 -5.37 -23.14
N GLU A 27 18.41 -5.17 -22.17
CA GLU A 27 16.99 -4.98 -22.39
C GLU A 27 16.67 -3.51 -22.68
N LEU A 28 16.07 -3.25 -23.84
CA LEU A 28 15.63 -1.88 -24.21
C LEU A 28 14.38 -1.45 -23.47
N ARG A 29 13.52 -2.40 -23.12
CA ARG A 29 12.27 -2.22 -22.42
C ARG A 29 12.02 -3.42 -21.53
N GLY A 30 12.19 -3.26 -20.26
CA GLY A 30 11.98 -4.32 -19.29
C GLY A 30 11.67 -3.73 -17.92
N THR A 31 11.18 -4.55 -17.04
CA THR A 31 11.02 -4.25 -15.64
C THR A 31 11.23 -5.50 -14.81
N PRO A 32 11.99 -5.43 -13.72
CA PRO A 32 12.09 -6.53 -12.77
C PRO A 32 10.84 -6.68 -11.90
N ILE A 33 9.91 -5.71 -11.96
CA ILE A 33 8.62 -5.76 -11.27
C ILE A 33 7.75 -6.78 -11.98
N SER A 34 7.45 -7.87 -11.30
CA SER A 34 6.63 -8.96 -11.85
C SER A 34 5.22 -8.97 -11.29
N GLU A 35 5.05 -8.59 -10.04
CA GLU A 35 3.80 -8.68 -9.31
C GLU A 35 3.45 -7.33 -8.68
N ILE A 36 2.17 -6.97 -8.69
CA ILE A 36 1.66 -5.74 -8.11
C ILE A 36 0.49 -6.08 -7.19
N LEU A 37 0.58 -5.71 -5.92
CA LEU A 37 -0.48 -5.88 -4.94
C LEU A 37 -1.17 -4.52 -4.73
N LEU A 38 -2.46 -4.40 -5.04
CA LEU A 38 -3.21 -3.16 -4.82
C LEU A 38 -4.01 -3.24 -3.54
N THR A 39 -3.85 -2.26 -2.66
CA THR A 39 -4.59 -2.20 -1.39
C THR A 39 -6.00 -1.64 -1.56
N ASN A 40 -6.21 -0.74 -2.51
CA ASN A 40 -7.49 -0.13 -2.85
C ASN A 40 -7.47 0.44 -4.28
N ALA A 41 -8.51 1.17 -4.67
CA ALA A 41 -8.63 1.78 -6.00
C ALA A 41 -8.40 3.30 -6.01
N ASP A 42 -7.89 3.91 -4.95
CA ASP A 42 -7.64 5.35 -4.93
C ASP A 42 -6.54 5.73 -5.91
N LEU A 43 -6.65 6.94 -6.50
CA LEU A 43 -5.80 7.35 -7.62
C LEU A 43 -4.30 7.39 -7.27
N ASP A 44 -3.98 7.78 -6.06
CA ASP A 44 -2.60 7.80 -5.55
C ASP A 44 -2.00 6.40 -5.34
N HIS A 45 -2.83 5.36 -5.33
CA HIS A 45 -2.39 3.95 -5.26
C HIS A 45 -2.29 3.27 -6.62
N VAL A 46 -2.90 3.82 -7.67
CA VAL A 46 -3.08 3.08 -8.93
C VAL A 46 -2.64 3.80 -10.19
N LEU A 47 -2.53 5.13 -10.19
CA LEU A 47 -2.20 5.89 -11.42
C LEU A 47 -0.84 5.51 -12.03
N GLY A 48 0.09 5.06 -11.22
CA GLY A 48 1.38 4.57 -11.68
C GLY A 48 1.31 3.32 -12.57
N LEU A 49 0.21 2.55 -12.52
CA LEU A 49 0.02 1.40 -13.41
C LEU A 49 0.11 1.80 -14.88
N PHE A 50 -0.40 2.98 -15.25
CA PHE A 50 -0.31 3.49 -16.62
C PHE A 50 1.13 3.77 -17.06
N CYS A 51 2.03 3.99 -16.13
CA CYS A 51 3.46 4.19 -16.40
C CYS A 51 4.19 2.85 -16.62
N LEU A 52 3.63 1.74 -16.12
CA LEU A 52 4.19 0.39 -16.24
C LEU A 52 3.70 -0.35 -17.50
N ARG A 53 3.15 0.37 -18.46
CA ARG A 53 2.54 -0.19 -19.69
C ARG A 53 3.55 -0.78 -20.68
N GLU A 54 4.84 -0.67 -20.42
CA GLU A 54 5.90 -1.18 -21.28
C GLU A 54 6.48 -2.47 -20.70
N GLY A 55 6.80 -3.42 -21.56
CA GLY A 55 7.40 -4.68 -21.17
C GLY A 55 6.41 -5.85 -21.17
N ARG A 56 6.43 -6.63 -20.08
CA ARG A 56 5.61 -7.83 -19.93
C ARG A 56 4.19 -7.53 -19.44
N LYS A 57 3.32 -8.51 -19.57
CA LYS A 57 1.97 -8.47 -18.99
C LYS A 57 2.04 -8.31 -17.47
N LEU A 58 1.35 -7.31 -16.94
CA LEU A 58 1.32 -7.05 -15.50
C LEU A 58 0.49 -8.11 -14.77
N GLN A 59 1.03 -8.67 -13.70
CA GLN A 59 0.32 -9.54 -12.77
C GLN A 59 -0.17 -8.68 -11.61
N VAL A 60 -1.48 -8.45 -11.49
CA VAL A 60 -2.06 -7.55 -10.50
C VAL A 60 -3.01 -8.29 -9.58
N HIS A 61 -2.71 -8.23 -8.30
CA HIS A 61 -3.49 -8.85 -7.23
C HIS A 61 -4.33 -7.78 -6.54
N ALA A 62 -5.63 -7.94 -6.58
CA ALA A 62 -6.58 -7.02 -5.95
C ALA A 62 -7.92 -7.73 -5.70
N PRO A 63 -8.67 -7.33 -4.65
CA PRO A 63 -10.05 -7.78 -4.49
C PRO A 63 -10.88 -7.47 -5.73
N GLN A 64 -11.82 -8.35 -6.07
CA GLN A 64 -12.69 -8.19 -7.22
C GLN A 64 -13.37 -6.81 -7.26
N THR A 65 -13.78 -6.29 -6.10
CA THR A 65 -14.39 -4.96 -5.99
C THR A 65 -13.44 -3.84 -6.42
N VAL A 66 -12.16 -3.93 -6.07
CA VAL A 66 -11.12 -2.96 -6.49
C VAL A 66 -10.95 -3.01 -8.00
N ARG A 67 -10.78 -4.20 -8.58
CA ARG A 67 -10.71 -4.41 -10.03
C ARG A 67 -11.91 -3.81 -10.75
N ASP A 68 -13.11 -4.17 -10.32
CA ASP A 68 -14.35 -3.71 -10.95
C ASP A 68 -14.50 -2.18 -10.89
N THR A 69 -14.07 -1.58 -9.78
CA THR A 69 -14.06 -0.12 -9.62
C THR A 69 -13.09 0.55 -10.61
N LEU A 70 -11.89 -0.01 -10.77
CA LEU A 70 -10.89 0.49 -11.72
C LEU A 70 -11.32 0.33 -13.17
N ASP A 71 -11.95 -0.78 -13.51
CA ASP A 71 -12.46 -1.01 -14.86
C ASP A 71 -13.64 -0.10 -15.19
N ALA A 72 -14.59 0.06 -14.26
CA ALA A 72 -15.75 0.94 -14.47
C ALA A 72 -15.38 2.43 -14.50
N GLY A 73 -14.45 2.87 -13.63
CA GLY A 73 -14.11 4.29 -13.50
C GLY A 73 -12.98 4.75 -14.42
N LEU A 74 -11.97 3.92 -14.65
CA LEU A 74 -10.77 4.28 -15.40
C LEU A 74 -10.59 3.49 -16.70
N ASN A 75 -11.47 2.53 -17.00
CA ASN A 75 -11.33 1.63 -18.15
C ASN A 75 -9.94 0.94 -18.18
N LEU A 76 -9.43 0.57 -16.99
CA LEU A 76 -8.04 0.17 -16.80
C LEU A 76 -7.65 -1.07 -17.59
N THR A 77 -8.41 -2.17 -17.44
CA THR A 77 -8.09 -3.44 -18.13
C THR A 77 -8.11 -3.29 -19.66
N PRO A 78 -9.14 -2.72 -20.30
CA PRO A 78 -9.13 -2.50 -21.74
C PRO A 78 -7.98 -1.61 -22.21
N MET A 79 -7.65 -0.56 -21.46
CA MET A 79 -6.56 0.33 -21.81
C MET A 79 -5.21 -0.37 -21.71
N MET A 80 -4.93 -1.07 -20.61
CA MET A 80 -3.68 -1.81 -20.44
C MET A 80 -3.52 -2.94 -21.45
N ASN A 81 -4.62 -3.59 -21.85
CA ASN A 81 -4.59 -4.64 -22.86
C ASN A 81 -4.25 -4.13 -24.27
N ALA A 82 -4.38 -2.82 -24.52
CA ALA A 82 -3.90 -2.21 -25.76
C ALA A 82 -2.36 -2.04 -25.81
N PHE A 83 -1.66 -2.25 -24.69
CA PHE A 83 -0.21 -2.13 -24.56
C PHE A 83 0.42 -3.45 -24.10
N CYS A 84 0.74 -3.58 -22.81
CA CYS A 84 1.39 -4.78 -22.26
C CYS A 84 0.41 -5.86 -21.80
N GLY A 85 -0.82 -5.51 -21.55
CA GLY A 85 -1.83 -6.37 -20.93
C GLY A 85 -1.76 -6.41 -19.42
N ILE A 86 -2.84 -6.90 -18.80
CA ILE A 86 -2.97 -7.08 -17.37
C ILE A 86 -3.62 -8.44 -17.08
N ALA A 87 -3.12 -9.16 -16.10
CA ALA A 87 -3.76 -10.35 -15.52
C ALA A 87 -4.15 -10.03 -14.08
N TRP A 88 -5.39 -10.33 -13.74
CA TRP A 88 -5.93 -10.11 -12.42
C TRP A 88 -5.96 -11.38 -11.60
N HIS A 89 -5.54 -11.26 -10.33
CA HIS A 89 -5.54 -12.34 -9.35
C HIS A 89 -6.31 -11.89 -8.11
N GLU A 90 -7.22 -12.74 -7.63
CA GLU A 90 -7.89 -12.50 -6.35
C GLU A 90 -6.94 -12.90 -5.22
N PRO A 91 -6.60 -11.99 -4.29
CA PRO A 91 -5.70 -12.33 -3.20
C PRO A 91 -6.35 -13.29 -2.20
N PRO A 92 -5.60 -14.24 -1.64
CA PRO A 92 -6.12 -15.11 -0.59
C PRO A 92 -6.48 -14.30 0.67
N ALA A 93 -7.67 -14.57 1.22
CA ALA A 93 -8.22 -13.77 2.34
C ALA A 93 -8.05 -14.42 3.71
N VAL A 94 -7.94 -15.75 3.79
CA VAL A 94 -7.90 -16.50 5.07
C VAL A 94 -6.52 -17.09 5.32
N ASN A 95 -6.09 -17.95 4.44
CA ASN A 95 -4.78 -18.60 4.53
C ASN A 95 -3.76 -17.84 3.67
N PHE A 96 -2.48 -18.00 4.01
CA PHE A 96 -1.43 -17.54 3.11
C PHE A 96 -1.43 -18.38 1.84
N GLY A 97 -1.26 -17.72 0.70
CA GLY A 97 -1.07 -18.34 -0.60
C GLY A 97 0.17 -17.79 -1.27
N PRO A 98 0.77 -18.55 -2.20
CA PRO A 98 1.97 -18.12 -2.91
C PRO A 98 1.68 -16.91 -3.79
N ILE A 99 2.68 -16.06 -3.96
CA ILE A 99 2.70 -15.12 -5.07
C ILE A 99 3.04 -15.94 -6.31
N GLU A 100 2.08 -16.10 -7.22
CA GLU A 100 2.26 -16.87 -8.45
C GLU A 100 3.11 -16.06 -9.43
N ARG A 101 4.17 -16.71 -9.95
CA ARG A 101 5.05 -16.11 -10.95
C ARG A 101 4.59 -16.50 -12.34
N GLU A 102 4.77 -15.62 -13.31
CA GLU A 102 4.42 -15.88 -14.71
C GLU A 102 5.14 -17.14 -15.28
N ASP A 103 6.35 -17.44 -14.79
CA ASP A 103 7.13 -18.62 -15.17
C ASP A 103 6.68 -19.93 -14.49
N GLY A 104 5.61 -19.88 -13.69
CA GLY A 104 5.07 -21.01 -12.94
C GLY A 104 5.92 -21.43 -11.74
N ARG A 105 7.02 -20.75 -11.44
CA ARG A 105 7.81 -20.99 -10.23
C ARG A 105 7.14 -20.38 -9.03
N ARG A 106 7.16 -21.05 -7.89
CA ARG A 106 6.72 -20.47 -6.63
C ARG A 106 7.74 -19.47 -6.11
N SER A 107 7.27 -18.30 -5.70
CA SER A 107 8.07 -17.41 -4.88
C SER A 107 8.23 -18.02 -3.48
N ALA A 108 9.34 -17.71 -2.78
CA ALA A 108 9.42 -17.96 -1.34
C ALA A 108 8.41 -17.10 -0.56
N LEU A 109 7.91 -16.03 -1.16
CA LEU A 109 6.92 -15.14 -0.54
C LEU A 109 5.52 -15.72 -0.68
N GLU A 110 4.82 -15.79 0.45
CA GLU A 110 3.40 -16.02 0.52
C GLU A 110 2.71 -14.80 1.14
N TYR A 111 1.46 -14.58 0.79
CA TYR A 111 0.72 -13.42 1.23
C TYR A 111 -0.75 -13.73 1.52
N ARG A 112 -1.39 -12.85 2.26
CA ARG A 112 -2.85 -12.79 2.38
C ARG A 112 -3.33 -11.34 2.43
N ALA A 113 -4.55 -11.10 1.97
CA ALA A 113 -5.23 -9.82 2.08
C ALA A 113 -6.16 -9.82 3.31
N LEU A 114 -6.00 -8.85 4.17
CA LEU A 114 -6.86 -8.62 5.32
C LEU A 114 -7.86 -7.53 4.96
N LYS A 115 -9.15 -7.85 4.97
CA LYS A 115 -10.21 -6.88 4.71
C LYS A 115 -10.19 -5.76 5.76
N LEU A 116 -10.13 -4.52 5.29
CA LEU A 116 -10.25 -3.34 6.12
C LEU A 116 -11.60 -2.64 5.89
N PRO A 117 -12.14 -1.95 6.91
CA PRO A 117 -13.18 -0.95 6.69
C PRO A 117 -12.65 0.09 5.71
N GLY A 118 -13.40 0.36 4.66
CA GLY A 118 -12.99 1.32 3.63
C GLY A 118 -14.19 1.79 2.84
N LYS A 119 -14.02 2.89 2.13
CA LYS A 119 -15.03 3.47 1.24
C LYS A 119 -14.56 3.32 -0.20
N PRO A 120 -15.48 3.22 -1.17
CA PRO A 120 -15.10 3.32 -2.55
C PRO A 120 -14.48 4.69 -2.86
N PRO A 121 -13.54 4.79 -3.81
CA PRO A 121 -13.01 6.08 -4.24
C PRO A 121 -14.10 6.98 -4.83
N LEU A 122 -13.84 8.28 -4.89
CA LEU A 122 -14.83 9.28 -5.30
C LEU A 122 -15.36 9.09 -6.72
N PHE A 123 -14.60 8.46 -7.59
CA PHE A 123 -15.00 8.17 -8.98
C PHE A 123 -15.78 6.86 -9.12
N ALA A 124 -15.90 6.05 -8.05
CA ALA A 124 -16.68 4.82 -8.10
C ALA A 124 -18.16 5.14 -8.35
N THR A 125 -18.78 4.38 -9.24
CA THR A 125 -20.21 4.51 -9.50
C THR A 125 -21.01 4.04 -8.28
N LYS A 126 -22.13 4.70 -7.99
CA LYS A 126 -22.95 4.47 -6.77
C LYS A 126 -23.51 3.05 -6.62
N GLU A 127 -23.46 2.24 -7.69
CA GLU A 127 -24.02 0.89 -7.72
C GLU A 127 -23.19 -0.17 -6.97
N ARG A 128 -21.98 0.18 -6.49
CA ARG A 128 -21.05 -0.77 -5.85
C ARG A 128 -20.54 -0.26 -4.51
N THR A 129 -21.44 -0.10 -3.55
CA THR A 129 -21.08 0.26 -2.17
C THR A 129 -20.88 -0.95 -1.26
N ASP A 130 -21.20 -2.15 -1.73
CA ASP A 130 -21.00 -3.42 -1.06
C ASP A 130 -19.73 -4.10 -1.59
N GLY A 131 -18.87 -4.53 -0.71
CA GLY A 131 -17.64 -5.24 -1.08
C GLY A 131 -16.42 -4.82 -0.27
N THR A 132 -15.27 -5.35 -0.67
CA THR A 132 -13.98 -5.05 -0.05
C THR A 132 -13.27 -3.97 -0.87
N HIS A 133 -13.32 -2.73 -0.39
CA HIS A 133 -12.71 -1.58 -1.06
C HIS A 133 -11.28 -1.30 -0.60
N SER A 134 -10.90 -1.76 0.59
CA SER A 134 -9.55 -1.59 1.13
C SER A 134 -9.07 -2.87 1.82
N VAL A 135 -7.80 -3.20 1.63
CA VAL A 135 -7.12 -4.33 2.28
C VAL A 135 -5.75 -3.92 2.79
N ALA A 136 -5.30 -4.58 3.85
CA ALA A 136 -3.89 -4.67 4.19
C ALA A 136 -3.32 -5.98 3.63
N TYR A 137 -2.04 -5.99 3.28
CA TYR A 137 -1.33 -7.20 2.92
C TYR A 137 -0.41 -7.66 4.04
N GLN A 138 -0.54 -8.92 4.44
CA GLN A 138 0.46 -9.59 5.27
C GLN A 138 1.24 -10.57 4.39
N ILE A 139 2.57 -10.42 4.40
CA ILE A 139 3.49 -11.18 3.56
C ILE A 139 4.42 -11.95 4.48
N VAL A 140 4.73 -13.20 4.13
CA VAL A 140 5.68 -14.04 4.84
C VAL A 140 6.71 -14.59 3.84
N ASP A 141 7.97 -14.48 4.20
CA ASP A 141 9.04 -15.21 3.53
C ASP A 141 9.18 -16.59 4.17
N ARG A 142 8.98 -17.65 3.39
CA ARG A 142 9.06 -19.04 3.86
C ARG A 142 10.46 -19.51 4.15
N ASP A 143 11.46 -18.89 3.56
CA ASP A 143 12.84 -19.26 3.77
C ASP A 143 13.40 -18.71 5.09
N THR A 144 13.02 -17.48 5.44
CA THR A 144 13.49 -16.79 6.65
C THR A 144 12.47 -16.84 7.80
N GLY A 145 11.19 -16.99 7.49
CA GLY A 145 10.07 -16.85 8.42
C GLY A 145 9.69 -15.40 8.72
N GLY A 146 10.40 -14.42 8.13
CA GLY A 146 10.14 -13.00 8.32
C GLY A 146 8.73 -12.58 7.83
N ARG A 147 8.09 -11.69 8.57
CA ARG A 147 6.71 -11.25 8.31
C ARG A 147 6.59 -9.75 8.20
N LEU A 148 6.01 -9.31 7.10
CA LEU A 148 5.72 -7.91 6.81
C LEU A 148 4.21 -7.68 6.76
N LEU A 149 3.73 -6.63 7.43
CA LEU A 149 2.39 -6.09 7.24
C LEU A 149 2.46 -4.73 6.57
N VAL A 150 1.64 -4.52 5.53
CA VAL A 150 1.49 -3.24 4.84
C VAL A 150 0.02 -2.82 4.85
N ALA A 151 -0.28 -1.72 5.53
CA ALA A 151 -1.61 -1.15 5.70
C ALA A 151 -1.54 0.38 5.53
N PRO A 152 -1.47 0.91 4.29
CA PRO A 152 -1.23 2.32 4.04
C PRO A 152 -2.48 3.20 4.18
N ASP A 153 -3.67 2.59 4.25
CA ASP A 153 -4.96 3.28 4.32
C ASP A 153 -5.87 2.54 5.31
N VAL A 154 -6.03 3.09 6.51
CA VAL A 154 -6.69 2.43 7.63
C VAL A 154 -7.78 3.31 8.24
N ALA A 155 -9.03 2.98 7.95
CA ALA A 155 -10.17 3.69 8.53
C ALA A 155 -10.48 3.27 9.99
N ALA A 156 -10.11 2.05 10.38
CA ALA A 156 -10.25 1.55 11.75
C ALA A 156 -9.30 0.38 12.04
N CYS A 157 -8.74 0.35 13.24
CA CYS A 157 -7.91 -0.75 13.72
C CYS A 157 -8.80 -1.92 14.20
N THR A 158 -9.14 -2.82 13.28
CA THR A 158 -9.91 -4.03 13.61
C THR A 158 -9.06 -5.04 14.40
N GLU A 159 -9.69 -5.95 15.14
CA GLU A 159 -8.94 -6.99 15.88
C GLU A 159 -8.10 -7.88 14.94
N THR A 160 -8.61 -8.18 13.75
CA THR A 160 -7.85 -8.93 12.73
C THR A 160 -6.59 -8.20 12.30
N LEU A 161 -6.67 -6.87 12.05
CA LEU A 161 -5.52 -6.04 11.73
C LEU A 161 -4.54 -5.98 12.90
N MET A 162 -5.04 -5.74 14.11
CA MET A 162 -4.25 -5.69 15.34
C MET A 162 -3.49 -7.00 15.60
N GLN A 163 -4.13 -8.13 15.35
CA GLN A 163 -3.49 -9.45 15.48
C GLN A 163 -2.37 -9.60 14.43
N ALA A 164 -2.63 -9.26 13.18
CA ALA A 164 -1.62 -9.31 12.12
C ALA A 164 -0.42 -8.39 12.41
N MET A 165 -0.66 -7.20 12.98
CA MET A 165 0.42 -6.30 13.43
C MET A 165 1.28 -6.94 14.52
N ARG A 166 0.66 -7.60 15.51
CA ARG A 166 1.39 -8.31 16.60
C ARG A 166 2.22 -9.48 16.09
N GLU A 167 1.79 -10.11 15.00
CA GLU A 167 2.46 -11.27 14.39
C GLU A 167 3.56 -10.89 13.39
N SER A 168 3.73 -9.60 13.09
CA SER A 168 4.66 -9.12 12.05
C SER A 168 5.97 -8.58 12.63
N ASP A 169 7.09 -8.87 11.96
CA ASP A 169 8.42 -8.35 12.29
C ASP A 169 8.62 -6.92 11.78
N ALA A 170 7.89 -6.58 10.71
CA ALA A 170 7.85 -5.23 10.16
C ALA A 170 6.41 -4.81 9.89
N VAL A 171 6.09 -3.55 10.20
CA VAL A 171 4.76 -2.96 10.00
C VAL A 171 4.93 -1.62 9.29
N ILE A 172 4.40 -1.52 8.07
CA ILE A 172 4.25 -0.27 7.31
C ILE A 172 2.79 0.15 7.44
N PHE A 173 2.54 1.30 8.02
CA PHE A 173 1.22 1.71 8.48
C PHE A 173 0.83 3.10 8.01
N ASP A 174 -0.48 3.36 7.98
CA ASP A 174 -1.11 4.63 7.64
C ASP A 174 -0.62 5.77 8.53
N GLY A 175 -0.01 6.77 7.93
CA GLY A 175 0.47 8.00 8.54
C GLY A 175 -0.19 9.25 7.96
N THR A 176 -1.36 9.14 7.33
CA THR A 176 -1.95 10.22 6.55
C THR A 176 -2.13 11.49 7.37
N PHE A 177 -2.73 11.41 8.55
CA PHE A 177 -3.02 12.57 9.40
C PHE A 177 -2.45 12.42 10.79
N TRP A 178 -1.92 13.52 11.31
CA TRP A 178 -1.54 13.63 12.71
C TRP A 178 -2.75 13.70 13.62
N SER A 179 -3.69 14.61 13.32
CA SER A 179 -4.89 14.87 14.13
C SER A 179 -6.17 14.89 13.30
N GLU A 180 -7.30 14.71 13.98
CA GLU A 180 -8.63 14.64 13.35
C GLU A 180 -8.99 15.90 12.54
N ASP A 181 -8.59 17.06 13.01
CA ASP A 181 -8.94 18.37 12.44
C ASP A 181 -7.80 19.01 11.62
N GLU A 182 -6.75 18.25 11.27
CA GLU A 182 -5.55 18.76 10.59
C GLU A 182 -5.89 19.60 9.35
N LEU A 183 -6.69 19.07 8.44
CA LEU A 183 -7.12 19.81 7.25
C LEU A 183 -8.09 20.94 7.54
N LEU A 184 -8.97 20.78 8.55
CA LEU A 184 -9.93 21.81 8.92
C LEU A 184 -9.24 23.08 9.41
N ARG A 185 -8.12 22.94 10.14
CA ARG A 185 -7.29 24.07 10.60
C ARG A 185 -6.68 24.86 9.44
N LEU A 186 -6.31 24.19 8.36
CA LEU A 186 -5.69 24.81 7.19
C LEU A 186 -6.72 25.33 6.19
N LYS A 187 -7.84 24.63 6.02
CA LYS A 187 -8.87 24.95 5.06
C LYS A 187 -10.26 24.68 5.69
N PRO A 188 -10.94 25.72 6.19
CA PRO A 188 -12.28 25.58 6.71
C PRO A 188 -13.25 24.93 5.71
N GLY A 189 -14.06 24.00 6.19
CA GLY A 189 -14.98 23.22 5.37
C GLY A 189 -14.38 21.94 4.74
N SER A 190 -13.13 21.63 5.00
CA SER A 190 -12.53 20.32 4.65
C SER A 190 -13.16 19.20 5.47
N ARG A 191 -12.94 17.95 5.02
CA ARG A 191 -13.31 16.77 5.79
C ARG A 191 -12.30 16.50 6.90
N THR A 192 -12.72 15.83 7.96
CA THR A 192 -11.86 15.33 9.02
C THR A 192 -11.12 14.05 8.57
N ALA A 193 -10.09 13.62 9.33
CA ALA A 193 -9.37 12.40 9.07
C ALA A 193 -10.31 11.18 9.02
N THR A 194 -11.17 11.00 10.01
CA THR A 194 -12.18 9.93 10.04
C THR A 194 -13.16 10.01 8.86
N GLN A 195 -13.61 11.22 8.49
CA GLN A 195 -14.48 11.40 7.32
C GLN A 195 -13.79 11.06 6.01
N MET A 196 -12.48 11.15 5.96
CA MET A 196 -11.65 10.72 4.81
C MET A 196 -11.32 9.24 4.83
N GLY A 197 -11.49 8.56 5.96
CA GLY A 197 -11.27 7.12 6.09
C GLY A 197 -9.95 6.75 6.73
N HIS A 198 -9.34 7.64 7.52
CA HIS A 198 -8.05 7.41 8.17
C HIS A 198 -8.16 7.51 9.69
N VAL A 199 -7.43 6.63 10.38
CA VAL A 199 -7.12 6.80 11.79
C VAL A 199 -6.04 7.86 11.94
N THR A 200 -6.04 8.60 13.08
CA THR A 200 -5.00 9.60 13.34
C THR A 200 -3.77 8.99 14.01
N MET A 201 -2.62 9.61 13.79
CA MET A 201 -1.38 9.21 14.46
C MET A 201 -1.46 9.50 15.95
N ALA A 202 -1.81 10.73 16.35
CA ALA A 202 -1.77 11.18 17.73
C ALA A 202 -2.72 10.41 18.65
N ASP A 203 -3.95 10.20 18.21
CA ASP A 203 -4.99 9.64 19.08
C ASP A 203 -5.12 8.12 18.98
N THR A 204 -4.56 7.51 17.92
CA THR A 204 -4.80 6.08 17.66
C THR A 204 -3.50 5.32 17.39
N SER A 205 -2.87 5.53 16.22
CA SER A 205 -1.87 4.59 15.71
C SER A 205 -0.50 4.71 16.40
N LEU A 206 -0.14 5.88 16.93
CA LEU A 206 1.14 6.06 17.62
C LEU A 206 1.28 5.15 18.85
N SER A 207 0.24 5.09 19.68
CA SER A 207 0.22 4.25 20.88
C SER A 207 0.23 2.77 20.53
N ILE A 208 -0.50 2.38 19.48
CA ILE A 208 -0.54 1.01 18.97
C ILE A 208 0.83 0.58 18.47
N LEU A 209 1.41 1.31 17.52
CA LEU A 209 2.72 0.98 16.94
C LEU A 209 3.83 0.95 18.00
N ARG A 210 3.79 1.90 18.96
CA ARG A 210 4.74 1.92 20.08
C ARG A 210 4.70 0.63 20.90
N SER A 211 3.53 0.02 21.08
CA SER A 211 3.34 -1.20 21.88
C SER A 211 3.78 -2.48 21.18
N LEU A 212 3.97 -2.46 19.87
CA LEU A 212 4.36 -3.64 19.09
C LEU A 212 5.83 -4.01 19.32
N GLN A 213 6.09 -5.33 19.27
CA GLN A 213 7.45 -5.89 19.32
C GLN A 213 8.12 -5.95 17.94
N ALA A 214 7.44 -5.51 16.88
CA ALA A 214 7.99 -5.43 15.53
C ALA A 214 9.30 -4.64 15.50
N ARG A 215 10.31 -5.18 14.82
CA ARG A 215 11.64 -4.54 14.66
C ARG A 215 11.59 -3.27 13.85
N HIS A 216 10.75 -3.28 12.81
CA HIS A 216 10.58 -2.15 11.90
C HIS A 216 9.12 -1.67 11.96
N LYS A 217 8.96 -0.41 12.31
CA LYS A 217 7.66 0.28 12.35
C LYS A 217 7.80 1.55 11.54
N VAL A 218 7.04 1.66 10.46
CA VAL A 218 7.19 2.74 9.49
C VAL A 218 5.83 3.36 9.20
N TYR A 219 5.74 4.68 9.29
CA TYR A 219 4.62 5.41 8.74
C TYR A 219 4.84 5.72 7.26
N THR A 220 3.84 5.44 6.46
CA THR A 220 3.76 5.76 5.03
C THR A 220 2.47 6.51 4.72
N HIS A 221 2.20 6.83 3.46
CA HIS A 221 0.97 7.48 3.03
C HIS A 221 0.71 8.82 3.77
N ILE A 222 1.77 9.60 3.96
CA ILE A 222 1.74 10.80 4.80
C ILE A 222 1.23 11.98 3.96
N ASN A 223 0.14 12.62 4.41
CA ASN A 223 -0.37 13.81 3.73
C ASN A 223 0.63 14.98 3.86
N ASN A 224 0.72 15.80 2.81
CA ASN A 224 1.61 16.95 2.78
C ASN A 224 1.34 18.01 3.86
N THR A 225 0.19 17.96 4.51
CA THR A 225 -0.17 18.83 5.64
C THR A 225 0.28 18.29 7.00
N ASN A 226 0.70 17.01 7.05
CA ASN A 226 1.04 16.37 8.30
C ASN A 226 2.33 16.96 8.89
N PRO A 227 2.32 17.46 10.12
CA PRO A 227 3.48 18.11 10.75
C PRO A 227 4.70 17.19 10.89
N VAL A 228 4.54 15.86 10.87
CA VAL A 228 5.67 14.92 10.97
C VAL A 228 6.63 15.01 9.78
N LEU A 229 6.24 15.61 8.67
CA LEU A 229 7.11 15.86 7.52
C LEU A 229 8.16 16.93 7.82
N SER A 230 7.90 17.82 8.78
CA SER A 230 8.89 18.81 9.22
C SER A 230 9.90 18.19 10.19
N PRO A 231 11.21 18.19 9.86
CA PRO A 231 12.24 17.62 10.73
C PRO A 231 12.30 18.23 12.14
N ALA A 232 11.85 19.47 12.29
CA ALA A 232 11.89 20.21 13.55
C ALA A 232 10.58 20.18 14.34
N SER A 233 9.56 19.45 13.87
CA SER A 233 8.26 19.42 14.55
C SER A 233 8.30 18.56 15.82
N PRO A 234 7.58 18.96 16.87
CA PRO A 234 7.44 18.14 18.07
C PRO A 234 6.72 16.81 17.78
N GLU A 235 5.83 16.78 16.81
CA GLU A 235 5.12 15.58 16.37
C GLU A 235 6.08 14.53 15.82
N ARG A 236 7.02 14.95 14.98
CA ARG A 236 8.07 14.05 14.47
C ARG A 236 8.94 13.52 15.59
N ALA A 237 9.33 14.37 16.54
CA ALA A 237 10.13 13.94 17.69
C ALA A 237 9.40 12.87 18.54
N LEU A 238 8.07 12.97 18.68
CA LEU A 238 7.24 11.97 19.37
C LEU A 238 7.24 10.62 18.63
N VAL A 239 7.12 10.64 17.30
CA VAL A 239 7.16 9.44 16.46
C VAL A 239 8.52 8.75 16.57
N GLU A 240 9.60 9.49 16.42
CA GLU A 240 10.97 8.98 16.52
C GLU A 240 11.30 8.44 17.92
N ALA A 241 10.85 9.13 18.98
CA ALA A 241 11.00 8.67 20.36
C ALA A 241 10.20 7.38 20.65
N ALA A 242 9.14 7.10 19.88
CA ALA A 242 8.42 5.84 19.94
C ALA A 242 9.10 4.69 19.15
N GLY A 243 10.26 4.93 18.54
CA GLY A 243 10.98 3.96 17.71
C GLY A 243 10.29 3.68 16.38
N ILE A 244 9.56 4.67 15.85
CA ILE A 244 8.84 4.56 14.58
C ILE A 244 9.56 5.46 13.56
N VAL A 245 9.71 4.96 12.33
CA VAL A 245 10.38 5.66 11.23
C VAL A 245 9.33 6.38 10.37
N ILE A 246 9.62 7.59 9.97
CA ILE A 246 8.88 8.27 8.90
C ILE A 246 9.40 7.77 7.56
N GLY A 247 8.54 7.13 6.79
CA GLY A 247 8.86 6.56 5.49
C GLY A 247 9.38 7.63 4.51
N ARG A 248 10.33 7.23 3.70
CA ARG A 248 10.92 8.05 2.64
C ARG A 248 11.33 7.15 1.48
N ASP A 249 11.43 7.72 0.30
CA ASP A 249 11.96 7.01 -0.86
C ASP A 249 13.38 6.49 -0.59
N GLY A 250 13.67 5.29 -1.02
CA GLY A 250 14.96 4.63 -0.79
C GLY A 250 15.17 4.12 0.66
N LEU A 251 14.12 4.06 1.51
CA LEU A 251 14.22 3.39 2.80
C LEU A 251 14.23 1.88 2.58
N GLU A 252 15.28 1.23 3.06
CA GLU A 252 15.45 -0.23 2.98
C GLU A 252 15.59 -0.85 4.37
N PHE A 253 15.04 -2.03 4.54
CA PHE A 253 15.24 -2.87 5.72
C PHE A 253 14.99 -4.35 5.38
N VAL A 254 15.51 -5.23 6.20
CA VAL A 254 15.35 -6.70 6.05
C VAL A 254 14.39 -7.21 7.11
N VAL A 255 13.50 -8.09 6.71
CA VAL A 255 12.49 -8.73 7.56
C VAL A 255 12.82 -10.20 7.79
#